data_9436d2e82697a00c063e8ca857e67f15
#
_entry.id   9436d2e82697a00c063e8ca857e67f15
#
_cell.length_a   1.000
_cell.length_b   1.000
_cell.length_c   1.000
_cell.angle_alpha   90.00
_cell.angle_beta   90.00
_cell.angle_gamma   90.00
#
_symmetry.space_group_name_H-M   'P 1'
#
loop_
_entity.id
_entity.type
_entity.pdbx_description
1 polymer ?
#
loop_
_entity_poly.entity_id
_entity_poly.type
_entity_poly.pdbx_seq_one_letter_code
_entity_poly.pdbx_strand_id
1 'polypeptide(L)'
;MAGKRLSSEEVTGVDLTCIDILGTEWSLFWYEKELPDGSDNWGYCHKDKNYIEIVVNPIDKMQELDTFLHELFHAIWHEYKRGEIETEENAVTILSSGFTKVILHNPKLINYLLVIENDANEN
;
A
#
# COMPACT_ATOMS: atom_id res chain seq x y z
N MET A 1 -16.79 -14.52 7.84
CA MET A 1 -17.22 -13.99 6.55
C MET A 1 -16.12 -13.14 5.94
N ALA A 2 -15.95 -13.25 4.62
CA ALA A 2 -14.96 -12.42 3.91
C ALA A 2 -15.30 -10.93 4.03
N GLY A 3 -14.30 -10.10 4.03
CA GLY A 3 -14.48 -8.66 4.11
C GLY A 3 -15.13 -8.09 2.87
N LYS A 4 -15.92 -7.04 3.07
CA LYS A 4 -16.55 -6.33 1.96
C LYS A 4 -15.54 -5.42 1.27
N ARG A 5 -15.50 -5.48 -0.06
CA ARG A 5 -14.63 -4.59 -0.83
C ARG A 5 -15.19 -3.17 -0.84
N LEU A 6 -14.30 -2.22 -0.61
CA LEU A 6 -14.63 -0.79 -0.63
C LEU A 6 -14.07 -0.15 -1.88
N SER A 7 -14.69 0.93 -2.35
CA SER A 7 -14.11 1.70 -3.45
C SER A 7 -12.91 2.49 -2.95
N SER A 8 -11.93 2.74 -3.83
CA SER A 8 -10.79 3.55 -3.46
C SER A 8 -11.20 4.98 -3.09
N GLU A 9 -12.24 5.51 -3.72
CA GLU A 9 -12.73 6.86 -3.44
C GLU A 9 -13.26 6.98 -2.01
N GLU A 10 -13.95 5.94 -1.50
CA GLU A 10 -14.41 5.93 -0.11
C GLU A 10 -13.25 6.00 0.87
N VAL A 11 -12.12 5.38 0.53
CA VAL A 11 -10.97 5.24 1.43
C VAL A 11 -10.02 6.43 1.30
N THR A 12 -9.71 6.83 0.07
CA THR A 12 -8.61 7.77 -0.22
C THR A 12 -9.08 9.12 -0.74
N GLY A 13 -10.36 9.24 -1.08
CA GLY A 13 -10.91 10.47 -1.66
C GLY A 13 -10.65 10.60 -3.16
N VAL A 14 -9.90 9.68 -3.76
CA VAL A 14 -9.59 9.71 -5.18
C VAL A 14 -9.63 8.29 -5.76
N ASP A 15 -9.56 8.20 -7.08
CA ASP A 15 -9.44 6.90 -7.75
C ASP A 15 -8.00 6.39 -7.59
N LEU A 16 -7.77 5.58 -6.56
CA LEU A 16 -6.48 4.95 -6.28
C LEU A 16 -6.65 3.43 -6.34
N THR A 17 -6.99 2.93 -7.53
CA THR A 17 -7.20 1.50 -7.77
C THR A 17 -5.95 0.82 -8.32
N CYS A 18 -4.98 1.59 -8.77
CA CYS A 18 -3.70 1.04 -9.22
C CYS A 18 -2.60 2.08 -9.01
N ILE A 19 -1.37 1.58 -8.94
CA ILE A 19 -0.17 2.40 -8.82
C ILE A 19 0.91 1.84 -9.72
N ASP A 20 1.77 2.74 -10.19
CA ASP A 20 2.98 2.38 -10.93
C ASP A 20 4.09 2.12 -9.92
N ILE A 21 4.60 0.90 -9.89
CA ILE A 21 5.73 0.55 -9.04
C ILE A 21 6.89 0.18 -9.96
N LEU A 22 7.80 1.14 -10.13
CA LEU A 22 9.03 0.97 -10.93
C LEU A 22 8.74 0.50 -12.36
N GLY A 23 7.67 1.03 -12.96
CA GLY A 23 7.28 0.72 -14.34
C GLY A 23 6.27 -0.41 -14.49
N THR A 24 5.90 -1.07 -13.41
CA THR A 24 4.91 -2.14 -13.42
C THR A 24 3.64 -1.66 -12.74
N GLU A 25 2.50 -1.90 -13.38
CA GLU A 25 1.21 -1.55 -12.77
C GLU A 25 0.80 -2.60 -11.74
N TRP A 26 0.48 -2.13 -10.55
CA TRP A 26 -0.03 -2.96 -9.46
C TRP A 26 -1.42 -2.47 -9.10
N SER A 27 -2.35 -3.41 -8.89
CA SER A 27 -3.71 -3.08 -8.46
C SER A 27 -3.79 -2.97 -6.95
N LEU A 28 -4.66 -2.09 -6.45
CA LEU A 28 -4.91 -1.91 -5.02
C LEU A 28 -6.36 -2.27 -4.72
N PHE A 29 -6.56 -3.10 -3.70
CA PHE A 29 -7.90 -3.50 -3.25
C PHE A 29 -8.05 -3.18 -1.77
N TRP A 30 -9.15 -2.51 -1.43
CA TRP A 30 -9.44 -2.03 -0.09
C TRP A 30 -10.61 -2.82 0.47
N TYR A 31 -10.50 -3.30 1.71
CA TYR A 31 -11.52 -4.16 2.31
C TYR A 31 -11.93 -3.65 3.68
N GLU A 32 -13.20 -3.86 4.01
CA GLU A 32 -13.75 -3.56 5.32
C GLU A 32 -13.59 -4.79 6.21
N LYS A 33 -13.09 -4.61 7.43
CA LYS A 33 -12.98 -5.63 8.49
C LYS A 33 -11.95 -6.71 8.28
N GLU A 34 -11.94 -7.40 7.13
CA GLU A 34 -10.99 -8.49 6.89
C GLU A 34 -10.74 -8.70 5.41
N LEU A 35 -9.66 -9.41 5.09
CA LEU A 35 -9.34 -9.76 3.71
C LEU A 35 -10.29 -10.85 3.17
N PRO A 36 -10.38 -10.99 1.82
CA PRO A 36 -11.29 -11.99 1.22
C PRO A 36 -11.02 -13.43 1.65
N ASP A 37 -9.78 -13.75 2.03
CA ASP A 37 -9.44 -15.11 2.47
C ASP A 37 -9.83 -15.40 3.92
N GLY A 38 -10.36 -14.39 4.63
CA GLY A 38 -10.77 -14.54 6.02
C GLY A 38 -9.63 -14.63 7.01
N SER A 39 -8.39 -14.34 6.56
CA SER A 39 -7.23 -14.37 7.44
C SER A 39 -7.22 -13.20 8.42
N ASP A 40 -6.37 -13.30 9.44
CA ASP A 40 -6.15 -12.21 10.40
C ASP A 40 -5.18 -11.15 9.89
N ASN A 41 -4.69 -11.30 8.66
CA ASN A 41 -3.77 -10.32 8.09
C ASN A 41 -4.47 -9.00 7.80
N TRP A 42 -3.80 -7.88 8.07
CA TRP A 42 -4.31 -6.55 7.77
C TRP A 42 -4.04 -6.14 6.33
N GLY A 43 -3.09 -6.80 5.68
CA GLY A 43 -2.75 -6.57 4.29
C GLY A 43 -2.02 -7.76 3.71
N TYR A 44 -1.91 -7.77 2.38
CA TYR A 44 -1.17 -8.82 1.69
C TYR A 44 -0.67 -8.31 0.34
N CYS A 45 0.57 -8.68 0.01
CA CYS A 45 1.19 -8.36 -1.26
C CYS A 45 1.25 -9.63 -2.11
N HIS A 46 0.46 -9.66 -3.19
CA HIS A 46 0.40 -10.81 -4.11
C HIS A 46 1.40 -10.59 -5.24
N LYS A 47 2.62 -11.07 -5.05
CA LYS A 47 3.75 -10.80 -5.94
C LYS A 47 3.61 -11.45 -7.31
N ASP A 48 2.92 -12.58 -7.39
CA ASP A 48 2.75 -13.31 -8.64
C ASP A 48 1.68 -12.70 -9.54
N LYS A 49 0.81 -11.86 -9.00
CA LYS A 49 -0.31 -11.26 -9.74
C LYS A 49 -0.29 -9.73 -9.67
N ASN A 50 0.70 -9.13 -9.04
CA ASN A 50 0.91 -7.69 -8.97
C ASN A 50 -0.31 -6.96 -8.39
N TYR A 51 -0.75 -7.36 -7.19
CA TYR A 51 -1.75 -6.59 -6.48
C TYR A 51 -1.52 -6.62 -4.97
N ILE A 52 -2.06 -5.59 -4.31
CA ILE A 52 -1.97 -5.41 -2.86
C ILE A 52 -3.39 -5.33 -2.31
N GLU A 53 -3.62 -6.03 -1.21
CA GLU A 53 -4.88 -5.96 -0.48
C GLU A 53 -4.64 -5.30 0.87
N ILE A 54 -5.54 -4.42 1.28
CA ILE A 54 -5.43 -3.67 2.54
C ILE A 54 -6.78 -3.67 3.25
N VAL A 55 -6.77 -3.97 4.55
CA VAL A 55 -7.95 -3.80 5.39
C VAL A 55 -7.93 -2.38 5.94
N VAL A 56 -8.98 -1.61 5.65
CA VAL A 56 -9.08 -0.23 6.14
C VAL A 56 -9.34 -0.23 7.64
N ASN A 57 -8.85 0.80 8.30
CA ASN A 57 -9.05 0.96 9.74
C ASN A 57 -9.65 2.34 10.02
N PRO A 58 -10.98 2.44 10.15
CA PRO A 58 -11.62 3.74 10.35
C PRO A 58 -11.32 4.37 11.70
N ILE A 59 -10.84 3.59 12.67
CA ILE A 59 -10.51 4.07 14.00
C ILE A 59 -9.06 4.55 14.07
N ASP A 60 -8.16 3.86 13.39
CA ASP A 60 -6.74 4.15 13.45
C ASP A 60 -6.14 4.20 12.04
N LYS A 61 -6.17 5.39 11.46
CA LYS A 61 -5.65 5.61 10.11
C LYS A 61 -4.14 5.48 10.02
N MET A 62 -3.43 5.70 11.13
CA MET A 62 -1.98 5.51 11.16
C MET A 62 -1.63 4.03 11.00
N GLN A 63 -2.40 3.15 11.62
CA GLN A 63 -2.20 1.71 11.47
C GLN A 63 -2.51 1.27 10.04
N GLU A 64 -3.57 1.82 9.44
CA GLU A 64 -3.91 1.53 8.04
C GLU A 64 -2.78 1.94 7.10
N LEU A 65 -2.22 3.14 7.29
CA LEU A 65 -1.10 3.63 6.49
C LEU A 65 0.14 2.74 6.66
N ASP A 66 0.44 2.36 7.89
CA ASP A 66 1.57 1.48 8.17
C ASP A 66 1.43 0.15 7.43
N THR A 67 0.23 -0.41 7.42
CA THR A 67 -0.06 -1.64 6.68
C THR A 67 0.16 -1.44 5.18
N PHE A 68 -0.38 -0.35 4.63
CA PHE A 68 -0.22 -0.06 3.21
C PHE A 68 1.25 0.06 2.82
N LEU A 69 2.03 0.81 3.61
CA LEU A 69 3.47 0.98 3.34
C LEU A 69 4.23 -0.32 3.45
N HIS A 70 3.85 -1.16 4.41
CA HIS A 70 4.46 -2.48 4.56
C HIS A 70 4.32 -3.32 3.28
N GLU A 71 3.10 -3.40 2.75
CA GLU A 71 2.86 -4.17 1.53
C GLU A 71 3.48 -3.48 0.31
N LEU A 72 3.46 -2.17 0.26
CA LEU A 72 4.10 -1.42 -0.82
C LEU A 72 5.60 -1.70 -0.87
N PHE A 73 6.25 -1.76 0.28
CA PHE A 73 7.68 -2.05 0.33
C PHE A 73 7.99 -3.47 -0.14
N HIS A 74 7.13 -4.44 0.13
CA HIS A 74 7.26 -5.78 -0.45
C HIS A 74 7.19 -5.71 -1.98
N ALA A 75 6.28 -4.93 -2.52
CA ALA A 75 6.13 -4.78 -3.96
C ALA A 75 7.35 -4.10 -4.59
N ILE A 76 7.86 -3.04 -3.96
CA ILE A 76 9.08 -2.35 -4.42
C ILE A 76 10.24 -3.34 -4.47
N TRP A 77 10.40 -4.11 -3.41
CA TRP A 77 11.44 -5.12 -3.32
C TRP A 77 11.35 -6.12 -4.45
N HIS A 78 10.14 -6.62 -4.68
CA HIS A 78 9.88 -7.59 -5.74
C HIS A 78 10.22 -7.02 -7.12
N GLU A 79 9.86 -5.76 -7.39
CA GLU A 79 10.10 -5.15 -8.70
C GLU A 79 11.58 -4.89 -8.96
N TYR A 80 12.37 -4.67 -7.93
CA TYR A 80 13.81 -4.59 -8.09
C TYR A 80 14.42 -5.94 -8.47
N LYS A 81 13.73 -7.05 -8.17
CA LYS A 81 14.18 -8.43 -8.46
C LYS A 81 15.58 -8.71 -7.92
N ARG A 82 15.88 -8.16 -6.77
CA ARG A 82 17.15 -8.40 -6.09
C ARG A 82 17.02 -9.66 -5.25
N GLY A 83 17.71 -10.71 -5.66
CA GLY A 83 17.64 -11.98 -4.95
C GLY A 83 18.21 -11.90 -3.56
N GLU A 84 19.24 -11.09 -3.35
CA GLU A 84 19.93 -11.00 -2.08
C GLU A 84 20.28 -9.56 -1.76
N ILE A 85 20.09 -9.22 -0.50
CA ILE A 85 20.53 -7.95 0.03
C ILE A 85 21.48 -8.25 1.15
N GLU A 86 22.71 -7.94 0.91
CA GLU A 86 23.79 -8.31 1.80
C GLU A 86 24.00 -7.31 2.93
N THR A 87 23.51 -6.07 2.76
CA THR A 87 23.79 -5.01 3.73
C THR A 87 22.58 -4.15 3.98
N GLU A 88 22.53 -3.56 5.18
CA GLU A 88 21.51 -2.57 5.52
C GLU A 88 21.52 -1.40 4.53
N GLU A 89 22.71 -0.97 4.11
CA GLU A 89 22.83 0.15 3.17
C GLU A 89 22.17 -0.16 1.84
N ASN A 90 22.32 -1.39 1.33
CA ASN A 90 21.65 -1.79 0.09
C ASN A 90 20.14 -1.80 0.27
N ALA A 91 19.64 -2.30 1.39
CA ALA A 91 18.22 -2.32 1.69
C ALA A 91 17.66 -0.89 1.74
N VAL A 92 18.31 -0.01 2.47
CA VAL A 92 17.89 1.39 2.60
C VAL A 92 17.88 2.09 1.24
N THR A 93 18.92 1.89 0.45
CA THR A 93 19.02 2.49 -0.88
C THR A 93 17.87 2.04 -1.78
N ILE A 94 17.60 0.73 -1.81
CA ILE A 94 16.52 0.19 -2.64
C ILE A 94 15.17 0.75 -2.21
N LEU A 95 14.88 0.74 -0.92
CA LEU A 95 13.60 1.21 -0.42
C LEU A 95 13.42 2.72 -0.63
N SER A 96 14.44 3.51 -0.36
CA SER A 96 14.34 4.97 -0.51
C SER A 96 14.22 5.37 -1.97
N SER A 97 15.04 4.81 -2.85
CA SER A 97 14.97 5.09 -4.29
C SER A 97 13.65 4.61 -4.89
N GLY A 98 13.22 3.42 -4.50
CA GLY A 98 11.97 2.86 -4.99
C GLY A 98 10.77 3.66 -4.53
N PHE A 99 10.72 3.99 -3.25
CA PHE A 99 9.61 4.77 -2.70
C PHE A 99 9.55 6.19 -3.29
N THR A 100 10.70 6.81 -3.49
CA THR A 100 10.77 8.11 -4.15
C THR A 100 10.11 8.07 -5.53
N LYS A 101 10.44 7.05 -6.32
CA LYS A 101 9.85 6.89 -7.66
C LYS A 101 8.36 6.62 -7.59
N VAL A 102 7.91 5.79 -6.64
CA VAL A 102 6.49 5.51 -6.47
C VAL A 102 5.72 6.80 -6.17
N ILE A 103 6.22 7.61 -5.26
CA ILE A 103 5.57 8.88 -4.90
C ILE A 103 5.53 9.83 -6.10
N LEU A 104 6.63 9.97 -6.83
CA LEU A 104 6.70 10.89 -7.97
C LEU A 104 5.84 10.44 -9.14
N HIS A 105 5.70 9.14 -9.37
CA HIS A 105 4.91 8.60 -10.47
C HIS A 105 3.45 8.37 -10.13
N ASN A 106 3.05 8.57 -8.88
CA ASN A 106 1.68 8.32 -8.42
C ASN A 106 1.19 9.49 -7.54
N PRO A 107 0.96 10.67 -8.14
CA PRO A 107 0.57 11.86 -7.35
C PRO A 107 -0.70 11.66 -6.54
N LYS A 108 -1.57 10.73 -6.90
CA LYS A 108 -2.78 10.42 -6.13
C LYS A 108 -2.49 9.87 -4.73
N LEU A 109 -1.28 9.33 -4.51
CA LEU A 109 -0.88 8.92 -3.17
C LEU A 109 -0.83 10.11 -2.21
N ILE A 110 -0.49 11.29 -2.69
CA ILE A 110 -0.49 12.51 -1.88
C ILE A 110 -1.91 12.77 -1.33
N ASN A 111 -2.93 12.57 -2.16
CA ASN A 111 -4.31 12.76 -1.71
C ASN A 111 -4.68 11.80 -0.58
N TYR A 112 -4.25 10.54 -0.68
CA TYR A 112 -4.46 9.57 0.37
C TYR A 112 -3.79 10.00 1.69
N LEU A 113 -2.54 10.47 1.60
CA LEU A 113 -1.81 10.94 2.77
C LEU A 113 -2.51 12.14 3.40
N LEU A 114 -3.04 13.05 2.60
CA LEU A 114 -3.78 14.21 3.11
C LEU A 114 -5.08 13.81 3.81
N VAL A 115 -5.78 12.81 3.30
CA VAL A 115 -6.97 12.28 3.95
C VAL A 115 -6.62 11.72 5.33
N ILE A 116 -5.53 10.97 5.42
CA ILE A 116 -5.07 10.40 6.68
C ILE A 116 -4.69 11.51 7.66
N GLU A 117 -3.98 12.54 7.19
CA GLU A 117 -3.60 13.66 8.04
C GLU A 117 -4.82 14.37 8.60
N ASN A 118 -5.82 14.61 7.76
CA ASN A 118 -7.04 15.27 8.20
C ASN A 118 -7.78 14.45 9.28
N ASP A 119 -7.87 13.14 9.07
CA ASP A 119 -8.50 12.25 10.06
C ASP A 119 -7.73 12.27 11.39
N ALA A 120 -6.40 12.28 11.33
CA ALA A 120 -5.58 12.31 12.54
C ALA A 120 -5.75 13.64 13.28
N ASN A 121 -5.89 14.76 12.56
CA ASN A 121 -6.03 16.08 13.18
C ASN A 121 -7.42 16.33 13.77
N GLU A 122 -8.44 15.62 13.30
CA GLU A 122 -9.80 15.73 13.82
C GLU A 122 -10.00 14.97 15.12
N ASN A 123 -9.10 14.09 15.46
CA ASN A 123 -9.13 13.32 16.66
C ASN A 123 -8.17 13.87 17.69
#